data_dbd46dd033075aa55513c49827da9b53
#
_entry.id   dbd46dd033075aa55513c49827da9b53
#
_cell.length_a   1.000
_cell.length_b   1.000
_cell.length_c   1.000
_cell.angle_alpha   90.00
_cell.angle_beta   90.00
_cell.angle_gamma   90.00
#
_symmetry.space_group_name_H-M   'P 1'
#
loop_
_entity.id
_entity.type
_entity.pdbx_description
1 polymer ?
#
loop_
_entity_poly.entity_id
_entity_poly.type
_entity_poly.pdbx_seq_one_letter_code
_entity_poly.pdbx_strand_id
1 'polypeptide(L)'
;MPSPNWHFLPRGKFMKKSALKKLVAVLASAGLMLLALAPTPASANQTIRLYIGADTNVKDLWEKALLPEFYKAYPDYKVEITYDRNGQNDAQTLAKVVASKATRKDPGMDVIDGGMTVQLGGAGLLWRGTPGLLPNLRNVPQVLIKNGKGGIPYRASLVLLAYNSKNVKTPPKTLAELLAWAKANPGKFTYNAPSGGGSGFAFVQTVLDTNLTKKEIETLVTVPNKTLQAKWEKGFETLRELNKFTYGQNGTYPVNNAATLDLLSKGLVDMGPVWSDQIASALKAGTMPKDIKTTTISNPSFTGGPAFLGIPNNSPNRNAARVLVNWVLSPAAQNIIVTGVMNGLPVIPVELLDPTAAASIGAVDITTLRPGYLNSNATDLRSAWASKVPGK
;
A
#
# COMPACT_ATOMS: atom_id res chain seq x y z
N MET A 1 -43.51 -35.87 -61.18
CA MET A 1 -44.58 -36.93 -61.12
C MET A 1 -43.86 -38.23 -60.90
N PRO A 2 -44.23 -39.11 -59.99
CA PRO A 2 -45.46 -39.31 -59.24
C PRO A 2 -45.34 -39.33 -57.73
N SER A 3 -46.45 -39.30 -57.02
CA SER A 3 -46.62 -39.29 -55.57
C SER A 3 -46.49 -40.70 -54.92
N PRO A 4 -46.09 -40.76 -53.61
CA PRO A 4 -46.04 -42.04 -52.90
C PRO A 4 -47.23 -42.28 -52.00
N ASN A 5 -47.58 -43.58 -51.93
CA ASN A 5 -48.68 -44.18 -51.19
C ASN A 5 -48.51 -44.26 -49.70
N TRP A 6 -49.61 -44.05 -48.96
CA TRP A 6 -49.75 -44.27 -47.53
C TRP A 6 -50.15 -45.69 -47.22
N HIS A 7 -49.45 -46.38 -46.29
CA HIS A 7 -49.94 -47.64 -45.67
C HIS A 7 -50.24 -47.41 -44.18
N PHE A 8 -51.46 -47.75 -43.80
CA PHE A 8 -51.95 -47.76 -42.41
C PHE A 8 -51.41 -48.96 -41.65
N LEU A 9 -51.06 -48.77 -40.35
CA LEU A 9 -50.82 -49.81 -39.37
C LEU A 9 -51.79 -49.70 -38.17
N PRO A 10 -52.15 -50.83 -37.50
CA PRO A 10 -53.35 -50.92 -36.67
C PRO A 10 -53.18 -50.42 -35.24
N ARG A 11 -54.30 -50.01 -34.64
CA ARG A 11 -54.50 -49.49 -33.29
C ARG A 11 -54.11 -50.49 -32.19
N GLY A 12 -53.14 -50.19 -31.36
CA GLY A 12 -52.80 -50.86 -30.08
C GLY A 12 -53.65 -50.34 -28.91
N LYS A 13 -54.01 -51.24 -28.01
CA LYS A 13 -54.97 -51.07 -26.89
C LYS A 13 -54.55 -50.04 -25.86
N PHE A 14 -55.49 -49.18 -25.45
CA PHE A 14 -55.35 -48.23 -24.33
C PHE A 14 -55.15 -48.93 -22.97
N MET A 15 -54.04 -48.66 -22.27
CA MET A 15 -53.86 -48.98 -20.85
C MET A 15 -54.64 -48.01 -19.96
N LYS A 16 -55.31 -48.52 -18.91
CA LYS A 16 -56.14 -47.73 -17.98
C LYS A 16 -55.33 -46.72 -17.20
N LYS A 17 -55.75 -45.44 -17.13
CA LYS A 17 -55.15 -44.28 -16.51
C LYS A 17 -54.82 -44.42 -15.00
N SER A 18 -55.28 -45.46 -14.32
CA SER A 18 -55.07 -45.64 -12.85
C SER A 18 -53.71 -46.28 -12.50
N ALA A 19 -53.06 -47.02 -13.36
CA ALA A 19 -51.76 -47.65 -13.11
C ALA A 19 -50.60 -46.69 -13.30
N LEU A 20 -50.75 -45.68 -14.17
CA LEU A 20 -49.73 -44.72 -14.45
C LEU A 20 -49.51 -43.68 -13.30
N LYS A 21 -50.61 -43.35 -12.54
CA LYS A 21 -50.52 -42.42 -11.39
C LYS A 21 -49.80 -43.01 -10.17
N LYS A 22 -49.82 -44.30 -9.96
CA LYS A 22 -49.12 -44.97 -8.85
C LYS A 22 -47.62 -45.15 -9.12
N LEU A 23 -47.21 -45.30 -10.37
CA LEU A 23 -45.81 -45.46 -10.76
C LEU A 23 -45.04 -44.13 -10.71
N VAL A 24 -45.70 -43.00 -11.04
CA VAL A 24 -45.12 -41.67 -10.99
C VAL A 24 -44.96 -41.18 -9.55
N ALA A 25 -45.85 -41.55 -8.62
CA ALA A 25 -45.75 -41.14 -7.20
C ALA A 25 -44.59 -41.86 -6.46
N VAL A 26 -44.25 -43.10 -6.82
CA VAL A 26 -43.15 -43.84 -6.19
C VAL A 26 -41.80 -43.39 -6.71
N LEU A 27 -41.68 -42.96 -7.95
CA LEU A 27 -40.44 -42.42 -8.51
C LEU A 27 -40.17 -40.99 -8.07
N ALA A 28 -41.19 -40.18 -7.75
CA ALA A 28 -41.03 -38.83 -7.21
C ALA A 28 -40.56 -38.82 -5.76
N SER A 29 -40.96 -39.78 -4.92
CA SER A 29 -40.52 -39.88 -3.52
C SER A 29 -39.10 -40.45 -3.38
N ALA A 30 -38.64 -41.32 -4.27
CA ALA A 30 -37.27 -41.82 -4.28
C ALA A 30 -36.26 -40.78 -4.84
N GLY A 31 -36.70 -39.91 -5.77
CA GLY A 31 -35.86 -38.82 -6.31
C GLY A 31 -35.60 -37.68 -5.35
N LEU A 32 -36.55 -37.42 -4.43
CA LEU A 32 -36.36 -36.34 -3.42
C LEU A 32 -35.48 -36.76 -2.23
N MET A 33 -35.34 -38.03 -1.93
CA MET A 33 -34.41 -38.50 -0.87
C MET A 33 -32.96 -38.66 -1.31
N LEU A 34 -32.68 -38.75 -2.62
CA LEU A 34 -31.32 -38.80 -3.15
C LEU A 34 -30.69 -37.43 -3.42
N LEU A 35 -31.50 -36.36 -3.42
CA LEU A 35 -30.97 -34.97 -3.52
C LEU A 35 -30.53 -34.39 -2.18
N ALA A 36 -30.86 -35.02 -1.04
CA ALA A 36 -30.47 -34.55 0.30
C ALA A 36 -29.08 -35.07 0.78
N LEU A 37 -28.42 -35.91 -0.03
CA LEU A 37 -27.10 -36.51 0.31
C LEU A 37 -26.01 -36.24 -0.75
N ALA A 38 -26.26 -35.35 -1.70
CA ALA A 38 -25.15 -34.82 -2.48
C ALA A 38 -24.25 -34.02 -1.52
N PRO A 39 -22.98 -34.39 -1.29
CA PRO A 39 -22.09 -33.53 -0.55
C PRO A 39 -22.10 -32.22 -1.30
N THR A 40 -22.47 -31.14 -0.60
CA THR A 40 -22.19 -29.79 -1.10
C THR A 40 -20.72 -29.81 -1.50
N PRO A 41 -20.36 -29.45 -2.75
CA PRO A 41 -18.97 -29.41 -3.11
C PRO A 41 -18.28 -28.51 -2.08
N ALA A 42 -17.31 -29.06 -1.35
CA ALA A 42 -16.50 -28.27 -0.45
C ALA A 42 -16.00 -27.10 -1.29
N SER A 43 -16.39 -25.89 -0.92
CA SER A 43 -15.99 -24.68 -1.65
C SER A 43 -14.47 -24.72 -1.67
N ALA A 44 -13.88 -24.92 -2.85
CA ALA A 44 -12.44 -25.00 -2.96
C ALA A 44 -11.91 -23.63 -2.51
N ASN A 45 -11.14 -23.58 -1.41
CA ASN A 45 -10.56 -22.35 -0.90
C ASN A 45 -9.87 -21.59 -2.04
N GLN A 46 -10.38 -20.40 -2.37
CA GLN A 46 -9.79 -19.58 -3.40
C GLN A 46 -8.54 -18.91 -2.83
N THR A 47 -7.38 -19.36 -3.26
CA THR A 47 -6.09 -18.81 -2.77
C THR A 47 -5.76 -17.50 -3.47
N ILE A 48 -5.38 -16.49 -2.69
CA ILE A 48 -4.88 -15.18 -3.12
C ILE A 48 -3.44 -15.06 -2.66
N ARG A 49 -2.49 -14.89 -3.56
CA ARG A 49 -1.07 -14.71 -3.24
C ARG A 49 -0.77 -13.23 -3.12
N LEU A 50 -0.54 -12.77 -1.89
CA LEU A 50 -0.25 -11.38 -1.54
C LEU A 50 1.26 -11.19 -1.34
N TYR A 51 1.89 -10.38 -2.19
CA TYR A 51 3.24 -9.90 -1.96
C TYR A 51 3.21 -8.60 -1.16
N ILE A 52 4.01 -8.51 -0.11
CA ILE A 52 4.18 -7.32 0.74
C ILE A 52 5.66 -6.91 0.72
N GLY A 53 5.98 -5.85 -0.02
CA GLY A 53 7.29 -5.19 -0.05
C GLY A 53 7.27 -3.92 0.78
N ALA A 54 7.29 -4.04 2.11
CA ALA A 54 7.08 -2.92 3.03
C ALA A 54 7.71 -3.16 4.42
N ASP A 55 7.56 -2.18 5.32
CA ASP A 55 8.00 -2.28 6.72
C ASP A 55 7.13 -3.28 7.53
N THR A 56 7.62 -3.72 8.68
CA THR A 56 6.99 -4.76 9.51
C THR A 56 5.58 -4.38 9.98
N ASN A 57 5.32 -3.09 10.25
CA ASN A 57 3.98 -2.63 10.66
C ASN A 57 2.93 -2.83 9.56
N VAL A 58 3.31 -2.82 8.28
CA VAL A 58 2.41 -3.14 7.16
C VAL A 58 2.12 -4.64 7.11
N LYS A 59 3.14 -5.49 7.31
CA LYS A 59 2.93 -6.93 7.46
C LYS A 59 1.95 -7.22 8.61
N ASP A 60 2.18 -6.59 9.76
CA ASP A 60 1.33 -6.75 10.95
C ASP A 60 -0.11 -6.25 10.71
N LEU A 61 -0.30 -5.18 9.94
CA LEU A 61 -1.63 -4.73 9.52
C LEU A 61 -2.37 -5.84 8.78
N TRP A 62 -1.71 -6.49 7.81
CA TRP A 62 -2.32 -7.58 7.05
C TRP A 62 -2.58 -8.81 7.93
N GLU A 63 -1.57 -9.35 8.59
CA GLU A 63 -1.67 -10.62 9.31
C GLU A 63 -2.50 -10.55 10.58
N LYS A 64 -2.37 -9.45 11.35
CA LYS A 64 -2.96 -9.36 12.69
C LYS A 64 -4.27 -8.57 12.74
N ALA A 65 -4.59 -7.81 11.68
CA ALA A 65 -5.76 -6.95 11.71
C ALA A 65 -6.70 -7.15 10.50
N LEU A 66 -6.22 -7.01 9.26
CA LEU A 66 -7.09 -7.09 8.08
C LEU A 66 -7.53 -8.53 7.78
N LEU A 67 -6.61 -9.48 7.68
CA LEU A 67 -6.94 -10.84 7.26
C LEU A 67 -7.85 -11.59 8.24
N PRO A 68 -7.72 -11.48 9.58
CA PRO A 68 -8.68 -12.09 10.49
C PRO A 68 -10.13 -11.64 10.24
N GLU A 69 -10.35 -10.36 9.95
CA GLU A 69 -11.69 -9.83 9.66
C GLU A 69 -12.14 -10.14 8.21
N PHE A 70 -11.20 -10.19 7.27
CA PHE A 70 -11.48 -10.64 5.91
C PHE A 70 -11.99 -12.09 5.89
N TYR A 71 -11.38 -13.00 6.64
CA TYR A 71 -11.79 -14.40 6.71
C TYR A 71 -13.17 -14.60 7.37
N LYS A 72 -13.56 -13.72 8.30
CA LYS A 72 -14.93 -13.73 8.83
C LYS A 72 -15.96 -13.36 7.78
N ALA A 73 -15.64 -12.39 6.92
CA ALA A 73 -16.53 -11.95 5.84
C ALA A 73 -16.51 -12.88 4.62
N TYR A 74 -15.38 -13.55 4.38
CA TYR A 74 -15.14 -14.37 3.20
C TYR A 74 -14.41 -15.68 3.57
N PRO A 75 -15.09 -16.63 4.22
CA PRO A 75 -14.48 -17.86 4.76
C PRO A 75 -13.95 -18.82 3.67
N ASP A 76 -14.43 -18.69 2.43
CA ASP A 76 -14.00 -19.51 1.30
C ASP A 76 -12.68 -19.05 0.66
N TYR A 77 -12.05 -18.00 1.21
CA TYR A 77 -10.80 -17.46 0.69
C TYR A 77 -9.64 -17.75 1.63
N LYS A 78 -8.46 -17.96 1.04
CA LYS A 78 -7.19 -18.07 1.75
C LYS A 78 -6.21 -17.06 1.16
N VAL A 79 -5.48 -16.32 1.99
CA VAL A 79 -4.41 -15.42 1.54
C VAL A 79 -3.06 -16.00 1.96
N GLU A 80 -2.18 -16.17 0.98
CA GLU A 80 -0.79 -16.59 1.18
C GLU A 80 0.12 -15.39 1.01
N ILE A 81 0.86 -15.04 2.07
CA ILE A 81 1.73 -13.87 2.10
C ILE A 81 3.15 -14.25 1.71
N THR A 82 3.71 -13.52 0.76
CA THR A 82 5.16 -13.42 0.53
C THR A 82 5.62 -12.08 1.06
N TYR A 83 6.39 -12.07 2.15
CA TYR A 83 6.88 -10.86 2.78
C TYR A 83 8.33 -10.57 2.41
N ASP A 84 8.54 -9.39 1.85
CA ASP A 84 9.85 -8.81 1.55
C ASP A 84 10.07 -7.56 2.42
N ARG A 85 10.85 -7.73 3.47
CA ARG A 85 11.08 -6.66 4.45
C ARG A 85 11.71 -5.44 3.80
N ASN A 86 11.07 -4.28 3.95
CA ASN A 86 11.47 -2.99 3.40
C ASN A 86 11.55 -2.95 1.85
N GLY A 87 10.99 -3.94 1.14
CA GLY A 87 11.04 -4.02 -0.33
C GLY A 87 12.45 -4.22 -0.87
N GLN A 88 13.31 -4.96 -0.16
CA GLN A 88 14.71 -5.19 -0.57
C GLN A 88 14.84 -5.89 -1.91
N ASN A 89 13.85 -6.73 -2.26
CA ASN A 89 13.79 -7.46 -3.53
C ASN A 89 12.78 -6.87 -4.53
N ASP A 90 12.33 -5.62 -4.33
CA ASP A 90 11.36 -4.97 -5.21
C ASP A 90 11.84 -4.94 -6.68
N ALA A 91 13.13 -4.76 -6.93
CA ALA A 91 13.69 -4.77 -8.28
C ALA A 91 13.55 -6.14 -8.97
N GLN A 92 13.83 -7.23 -8.25
CA GLN A 92 13.69 -8.60 -8.74
C GLN A 92 12.21 -8.95 -8.96
N THR A 93 11.34 -8.54 -8.03
CA THR A 93 9.90 -8.76 -8.13
C THR A 93 9.29 -7.99 -9.30
N LEU A 94 9.71 -6.74 -9.52
CA LEU A 94 9.35 -5.95 -10.69
C LEU A 94 9.77 -6.68 -11.99
N ALA A 95 11.01 -7.13 -12.08
CA ALA A 95 11.53 -7.85 -13.25
C ALA A 95 10.73 -9.15 -13.50
N LYS A 96 10.35 -9.88 -12.44
CA LYS A 96 9.50 -11.08 -12.53
C LYS A 96 8.13 -10.77 -13.12
N VAL A 97 7.45 -9.70 -12.67
CA VAL A 97 6.14 -9.29 -13.21
C VAL A 97 6.27 -8.88 -14.69
N VAL A 98 7.31 -8.11 -15.05
CA VAL A 98 7.58 -7.72 -16.45
C VAL A 98 7.78 -8.96 -17.32
N ALA A 99 8.65 -9.89 -16.92
CA ALA A 99 8.95 -11.11 -17.67
C ALA A 99 7.71 -12.03 -17.80
N SER A 100 6.91 -12.15 -16.75
CA SER A 100 5.69 -12.96 -16.77
C SER A 100 4.66 -12.43 -17.78
N LYS A 101 4.54 -11.10 -17.90
CA LYS A 101 3.67 -10.46 -18.90
C LYS A 101 4.15 -10.74 -20.31
N ALA A 102 5.45 -10.60 -20.58
CA ALA A 102 6.05 -10.84 -21.89
C ALA A 102 5.85 -12.29 -22.34
N THR A 103 5.98 -13.24 -21.41
CA THR A 103 5.84 -14.69 -21.68
C THR A 103 4.41 -15.21 -21.49
N ARG A 104 3.44 -14.37 -21.10
CA ARG A 104 2.06 -14.74 -20.77
C ARG A 104 1.95 -15.82 -19.69
N LYS A 105 2.91 -15.87 -18.78
CA LYS A 105 2.95 -16.81 -17.65
C LYS A 105 2.41 -16.18 -16.38
N ASP A 106 2.09 -17.01 -15.39
CA ASP A 106 1.70 -16.59 -14.06
C ASP A 106 2.85 -15.78 -13.39
N PRO A 107 2.58 -14.56 -12.86
CA PRO A 107 3.58 -13.77 -12.14
C PRO A 107 3.94 -14.36 -10.77
N GLY A 108 3.20 -15.36 -10.28
CA GLY A 108 3.39 -15.95 -8.96
C GLY A 108 2.86 -15.11 -7.81
N MET A 109 2.07 -14.08 -8.11
CA MET A 109 1.39 -13.20 -7.14
C MET A 109 0.12 -12.64 -7.74
N ASP A 110 -0.88 -12.38 -6.91
CA ASP A 110 -2.21 -11.94 -7.32
C ASP A 110 -2.50 -10.51 -6.85
N VAL A 111 -1.93 -10.12 -5.70
CA VAL A 111 -1.98 -8.76 -5.15
C VAL A 111 -0.57 -8.35 -4.75
N ILE A 112 -0.19 -7.13 -5.07
CA ILE A 112 1.10 -6.53 -4.73
C ILE A 112 0.84 -5.30 -3.84
N ASP A 113 1.41 -5.30 -2.64
CA ASP A 113 1.52 -4.15 -1.74
C ASP A 113 3.01 -3.77 -1.62
N GLY A 114 3.45 -2.81 -2.42
CA GLY A 114 4.86 -2.43 -2.45
C GLY A 114 5.14 -1.16 -3.24
N GLY A 115 6.31 -0.60 -3.03
CA GLY A 115 6.76 0.65 -3.66
C GLY A 115 6.77 0.63 -5.19
N MET A 116 6.87 -0.55 -5.80
CA MET A 116 6.87 -0.73 -7.26
C MET A 116 5.49 -0.61 -7.91
N THR A 117 4.39 -0.60 -7.14
CA THR A 117 3.02 -0.70 -7.68
C THR A 117 2.71 0.43 -8.68
N VAL A 118 3.07 1.68 -8.36
CA VAL A 118 2.86 2.82 -9.27
C VAL A 118 3.69 2.70 -10.56
N GLN A 119 4.89 2.13 -10.46
CA GLN A 119 5.75 1.87 -11.63
C GLN A 119 5.15 0.79 -12.53
N LEU A 120 4.68 -0.32 -11.95
CA LEU A 120 3.97 -1.38 -12.67
C LEU A 120 2.71 -0.84 -13.37
N GLY A 121 1.94 -0.01 -12.68
CA GLY A 121 0.76 0.64 -13.23
C GLY A 121 1.09 1.58 -14.40
N GLY A 122 2.13 2.40 -14.26
CA GLY A 122 2.62 3.28 -15.32
C GLY A 122 3.11 2.53 -16.56
N ALA A 123 3.65 1.32 -16.39
CA ALA A 123 4.05 0.41 -17.46
C ALA A 123 2.87 -0.41 -18.06
N GLY A 124 1.62 -0.19 -17.59
CA GLY A 124 0.45 -0.92 -18.09
C GLY A 124 0.41 -2.41 -17.69
N LEU A 125 1.12 -2.78 -16.62
CA LEU A 125 1.24 -4.17 -16.17
C LEU A 125 0.18 -4.56 -15.11
N LEU A 126 -0.56 -3.59 -14.59
CA LEU A 126 -1.62 -3.83 -13.62
C LEU A 126 -3.00 -3.79 -14.27
N TRP A 127 -3.88 -4.65 -13.76
CA TRP A 127 -5.31 -4.59 -14.04
C TRP A 127 -5.90 -3.29 -13.46
N ARG A 128 -6.69 -2.59 -14.25
CA ARG A 128 -7.31 -1.32 -13.84
C ARG A 128 -8.69 -1.59 -13.24
N GLY A 129 -8.82 -1.32 -11.94
CA GLY A 129 -10.10 -1.36 -11.24
C GLY A 129 -11.04 -0.23 -11.70
N THR A 130 -12.32 -0.55 -11.75
CA THR A 130 -13.40 0.42 -11.97
C THR A 130 -14.46 0.26 -10.88
N PRO A 131 -15.27 1.29 -10.57
CA PRO A 131 -16.36 1.18 -9.59
C PRO A 131 -17.39 0.08 -9.90
N GLY A 132 -17.54 -0.32 -11.17
CA GLY A 132 -18.38 -1.45 -11.56
C GLY A 132 -17.81 -2.81 -11.17
N LEU A 133 -16.49 -2.92 -11.05
CA LEU A 133 -15.77 -4.13 -10.70
C LEU A 133 -15.27 -4.15 -9.25
N LEU A 134 -15.10 -2.98 -8.65
CA LEU A 134 -14.74 -2.73 -7.25
C LEU A 134 -15.71 -1.68 -6.70
N PRO A 135 -16.89 -2.07 -6.20
CA PRO A 135 -17.92 -1.14 -5.74
C PRO A 135 -17.44 -0.10 -4.72
N ASN A 136 -16.55 -0.50 -3.79
CA ASN A 136 -16.01 0.40 -2.76
C ASN A 136 -15.02 1.45 -3.31
N LEU A 137 -14.51 1.27 -4.54
CA LEU A 137 -13.62 2.25 -5.18
C LEU A 137 -14.33 3.60 -5.43
N ARG A 138 -15.66 3.63 -5.48
CA ARG A 138 -16.45 4.88 -5.59
C ARG A 138 -16.24 5.84 -4.43
N ASN A 139 -15.85 5.33 -3.27
CA ASN A 139 -15.60 6.12 -2.07
C ASN A 139 -14.20 6.77 -2.07
N VAL A 140 -13.31 6.36 -2.98
CA VAL A 140 -11.94 6.85 -3.03
C VAL A 140 -11.87 8.11 -3.91
N PRO A 141 -11.27 9.22 -3.43
CA PRO A 141 -11.08 10.43 -4.22
C PRO A 141 -10.37 10.17 -5.55
N GLN A 142 -10.90 10.72 -6.64
CA GLN A 142 -10.40 10.48 -8.00
C GLN A 142 -8.93 10.89 -8.18
N VAL A 143 -8.46 11.90 -7.47
CA VAL A 143 -7.06 12.34 -7.51
C VAL A 143 -6.12 11.23 -7.02
N LEU A 144 -6.50 10.48 -5.99
CA LEU A 144 -5.71 9.37 -5.46
C LEU A 144 -5.67 8.19 -6.44
N ILE A 145 -6.80 7.89 -7.09
CA ILE A 145 -6.89 6.83 -8.11
C ILE A 145 -5.99 7.16 -9.30
N LYS A 146 -6.01 8.40 -9.79
CA LYS A 146 -5.17 8.86 -10.91
C LYS A 146 -3.68 8.74 -10.57
N ASN A 147 -3.28 9.10 -9.35
CA ASN A 147 -1.90 9.02 -8.89
C ASN A 147 -1.37 7.57 -8.87
N GLY A 148 -2.24 6.58 -8.67
CA GLY A 148 -1.90 5.15 -8.68
C GLY A 148 -1.55 4.57 -10.04
N LYS A 149 -1.88 5.27 -11.16
CA LYS A 149 -1.64 4.83 -12.55
C LYS A 149 -2.17 3.42 -12.87
N GLY A 150 -3.10 2.91 -12.11
CA GLY A 150 -3.64 1.55 -12.16
C GLY A 150 -3.45 0.78 -10.84
N GLY A 151 -2.59 1.24 -9.97
CA GLY A 151 -2.58 0.84 -8.56
C GLY A 151 -3.82 1.40 -7.85
N ILE A 152 -4.35 0.66 -6.91
CA ILE A 152 -5.56 0.97 -6.15
C ILE A 152 -5.13 1.49 -4.79
N PRO A 153 -5.38 2.77 -4.45
CA PRO A 153 -5.02 3.30 -3.14
C PRO A 153 -5.84 2.61 -2.05
N TYR A 154 -5.20 2.24 -0.93
CA TYR A 154 -5.91 1.51 0.14
C TYR A 154 -5.62 2.04 1.56
N ARG A 155 -4.54 2.72 1.77
CA ARG A 155 -4.15 3.44 2.99
C ARG A 155 -3.26 4.62 2.63
N ALA A 156 -3.03 5.54 3.56
CA ALA A 156 -2.05 6.59 3.37
C ALA A 156 -1.20 6.78 4.64
N SER A 157 -0.06 7.42 4.47
CA SER A 157 0.78 7.93 5.55
C SER A 157 1.55 9.17 5.10
N LEU A 158 2.14 9.89 6.06
CA LEU A 158 2.99 11.05 5.79
C LEU A 158 4.24 10.99 6.67
N VAL A 159 5.30 11.63 6.20
CA VAL A 159 6.50 11.79 7.02
C VAL A 159 6.31 12.99 7.95
N LEU A 160 6.59 12.74 9.22
CA LEU A 160 6.55 13.72 10.32
C LEU A 160 7.95 13.93 10.89
N LEU A 161 8.17 15.03 11.56
CA LEU A 161 9.33 15.21 12.44
C LEU A 161 8.98 14.65 13.82
N ALA A 162 9.61 13.54 14.22
CA ALA A 162 9.57 13.07 15.60
C ALA A 162 10.58 13.87 16.44
N TYR A 163 10.20 14.14 17.69
CA TYR A 163 11.06 14.85 18.64
C TYR A 163 10.85 14.40 20.08
N ASN A 164 11.92 14.44 20.86
CA ASN A 164 11.87 14.16 22.30
C ASN A 164 11.41 15.42 23.05
N SER A 165 10.18 15.43 23.54
CA SER A 165 9.58 16.59 24.22
C SER A 165 10.20 16.92 25.59
N LYS A 166 11.01 16.01 26.17
CA LYS A 166 11.82 16.33 27.35
C LYS A 166 12.94 17.32 27.04
N ASN A 167 13.58 17.15 25.89
CA ASN A 167 14.74 17.91 25.49
C ASN A 167 14.40 19.09 24.57
N VAL A 168 13.35 18.91 23.73
CA VAL A 168 12.93 19.88 22.72
C VAL A 168 11.56 20.45 23.10
N LYS A 169 11.57 21.64 23.74
CA LYS A 169 10.35 22.30 24.20
C LYS A 169 9.59 22.99 23.08
N THR A 170 10.32 23.53 22.09
CA THR A 170 9.76 24.20 20.92
C THR A 170 10.32 23.52 19.66
N PRO A 171 9.60 22.54 19.09
CA PRO A 171 10.07 21.86 17.88
C PRO A 171 10.01 22.78 16.66
N PRO A 172 10.96 22.65 15.72
CA PRO A 172 10.96 23.37 14.46
C PRO A 172 9.64 23.20 13.68
N LYS A 173 9.20 24.28 13.03
CA LYS A 173 7.99 24.30 12.19
C LYS A 173 8.30 24.39 10.70
N THR A 174 9.52 24.77 10.36
CA THR A 174 10.01 24.87 8.97
C THR A 174 11.28 24.06 8.79
N LEU A 175 11.59 23.72 7.53
CA LEU A 175 12.86 23.05 7.22
C LEU A 175 14.07 23.92 7.63
N ALA A 176 14.01 25.24 7.41
CA ALA A 176 15.09 26.15 7.80
C ALA A 176 15.37 26.12 9.31
N GLU A 177 14.30 26.17 10.13
CA GLU A 177 14.41 26.03 11.59
C GLU A 177 14.98 24.66 11.99
N LEU A 178 14.57 23.57 11.31
CA LEU A 178 15.10 22.23 11.58
C LEU A 178 16.60 22.15 11.30
N LEU A 179 17.06 22.67 10.17
CA LEU A 179 18.49 22.70 9.82
C LEU A 179 19.30 23.56 10.80
N ALA A 180 18.75 24.72 11.20
CA ALA A 180 19.40 25.59 12.22
C ALA A 180 19.46 24.88 13.58
N TRP A 181 18.36 24.20 13.99
CA TRP A 181 18.35 23.46 15.24
C TRP A 181 19.38 22.30 15.23
N ALA A 182 19.48 21.54 14.14
CA ALA A 182 20.46 20.46 14.03
C ALA A 182 21.89 20.97 14.13
N LYS A 183 22.21 22.14 13.54
CA LYS A 183 23.53 22.80 13.67
C LYS A 183 23.82 23.26 15.11
N ALA A 184 22.80 23.74 15.82
CA ALA A 184 22.93 24.19 17.22
C ALA A 184 23.01 23.03 18.23
N ASN A 185 22.58 21.80 17.83
CA ASN A 185 22.54 20.61 18.67
C ASN A 185 23.25 19.42 17.99
N PRO A 186 24.59 19.46 17.85
CA PRO A 186 25.35 18.44 17.14
C PRO A 186 25.12 17.05 17.71
N GLY A 187 24.91 16.07 16.82
CA GLY A 187 24.66 14.66 17.18
C GLY A 187 23.25 14.36 17.64
N LYS A 188 22.35 15.36 17.74
CA LYS A 188 20.97 15.16 18.23
C LYS A 188 19.91 15.05 17.16
N PHE A 189 20.29 15.18 15.90
CA PHE A 189 19.45 14.96 14.73
C PHE A 189 19.98 13.81 13.87
N THR A 190 19.09 13.02 13.28
CA THR A 190 19.44 12.02 12.26
C THR A 190 18.33 11.86 11.22
N TYR A 191 18.69 11.25 10.10
CA TYR A 191 17.75 10.70 9.11
C TYR A 191 18.37 9.44 8.51
N ASN A 192 17.56 8.46 8.11
CA ASN A 192 18.10 7.25 7.49
C ASN A 192 18.53 7.48 6.04
N ALA A 193 19.45 6.64 5.57
CA ALA A 193 19.83 6.63 4.16
C ALA A 193 18.59 6.51 3.25
N PRO A 194 18.47 7.33 2.19
CA PRO A 194 17.31 7.30 1.27
C PRO A 194 17.05 5.96 0.60
N SER A 195 18.10 5.14 0.45
CA SER A 195 17.97 3.77 -0.07
C SER A 195 17.33 2.79 0.92
N GLY A 196 17.39 3.09 2.22
CA GLY A 196 16.88 2.22 3.29
C GLY A 196 15.48 2.54 3.78
N GLY A 197 14.83 3.58 3.24
CA GLY A 197 13.47 3.89 3.62
C GLY A 197 12.99 5.28 3.27
N GLY A 198 11.66 5.41 3.18
CA GLY A 198 11.00 6.61 2.67
C GLY A 198 11.09 7.83 3.57
N SER A 199 11.29 7.71 4.89
CA SER A 199 11.38 8.87 5.77
C SER A 199 12.68 9.66 5.54
N GLY A 200 13.82 8.97 5.38
CA GLY A 200 15.08 9.62 4.97
C GLY A 200 15.03 10.16 3.55
N PHE A 201 14.40 9.43 2.63
CA PHE A 201 14.16 9.92 1.27
C PHE A 201 13.34 11.22 1.28
N ALA A 202 12.27 11.28 2.06
CA ALA A 202 11.42 12.46 2.18
C ALA A 202 12.19 13.67 2.71
N PHE A 203 13.05 13.48 3.72
CA PHE A 203 13.94 14.54 4.23
C PHE A 203 14.88 15.04 3.14
N VAL A 204 15.60 14.13 2.47
CA VAL A 204 16.54 14.51 1.41
C VAL A 204 15.83 15.23 0.28
N GLN A 205 14.72 14.67 -0.25
CA GLN A 205 13.91 15.35 -1.28
C GLN A 205 13.50 16.76 -0.81
N THR A 206 13.09 16.91 0.45
CA THR A 206 12.63 18.18 0.99
C THR A 206 13.77 19.22 1.01
N VAL A 207 15.02 18.82 1.33
CA VAL A 207 16.19 19.70 1.24
C VAL A 207 16.49 20.07 -0.22
N LEU A 208 16.43 19.11 -1.17
CA LEU A 208 16.67 19.41 -2.57
C LEU A 208 15.63 20.36 -3.16
N ASP A 209 14.37 20.22 -2.75
CA ASP A 209 13.23 21.01 -3.25
C ASP A 209 13.33 22.50 -2.85
N THR A 210 14.12 22.88 -1.86
CA THR A 210 14.35 24.29 -1.52
C THR A 210 14.99 25.10 -2.67
N ASN A 211 15.63 24.42 -3.60
CA ASN A 211 16.32 25.03 -4.76
C ASN A 211 15.52 24.90 -6.05
N LEU A 212 14.25 24.48 -5.96
CA LEU A 212 13.36 24.25 -7.08
C LEU A 212 12.09 25.11 -6.95
N THR A 213 11.58 25.56 -8.06
CA THR A 213 10.25 26.17 -8.13
C THR A 213 9.16 25.09 -7.99
N LYS A 214 7.94 25.49 -7.61
CA LYS A 214 6.79 24.58 -7.53
C LYS A 214 6.58 23.78 -8.82
N LYS A 215 6.68 24.45 -9.98
CA LYS A 215 6.53 23.81 -11.31
C LYS A 215 7.64 22.77 -11.59
N GLU A 216 8.86 23.02 -11.15
CA GLU A 216 9.97 22.07 -11.32
C GLU A 216 9.79 20.85 -10.43
N ILE A 217 9.30 21.03 -9.19
CA ILE A 217 8.95 19.92 -8.30
C ILE A 217 7.83 19.08 -8.92
N GLU A 218 6.75 19.71 -9.41
CA GLU A 218 5.65 19.03 -10.11
C GLU A 218 6.15 18.25 -11.33
N THR A 219 7.13 18.79 -12.06
CA THR A 219 7.77 18.09 -13.17
C THR A 219 8.51 16.85 -12.70
N LEU A 220 9.35 16.93 -11.66
CA LEU A 220 10.08 15.77 -11.11
C LEU A 220 9.17 14.69 -10.50
N VAL A 221 7.98 15.06 -10.06
CA VAL A 221 6.96 14.11 -9.57
C VAL A 221 6.30 13.34 -10.72
N THR A 222 6.21 13.92 -11.92
CA THR A 222 5.40 13.39 -13.01
C THR A 222 6.17 12.80 -14.18
N VAL A 223 7.35 13.36 -14.51
CA VAL A 223 8.17 12.94 -15.65
C VAL A 223 9.65 12.81 -15.28
N PRO A 224 10.42 11.92 -15.94
CA PRO A 224 11.88 11.87 -15.81
C PRO A 224 12.49 13.17 -16.33
N ASN A 225 13.37 13.81 -15.55
CA ASN A 225 14.00 15.05 -15.98
C ASN A 225 15.43 15.22 -15.44
N LYS A 226 16.41 14.76 -16.20
CA LYS A 226 17.84 14.86 -15.86
C LYS A 226 18.36 16.30 -15.79
N THR A 227 17.80 17.20 -16.58
CA THR A 227 18.21 18.62 -16.57
C THR A 227 17.84 19.29 -15.24
N LEU A 228 16.65 19.04 -14.71
CA LEU A 228 16.23 19.55 -13.40
C LEU A 228 17.01 18.89 -12.26
N GLN A 229 17.45 17.64 -12.39
CA GLN A 229 18.26 16.96 -11.39
C GLN A 229 19.63 17.65 -11.17
N ALA A 230 20.15 18.36 -12.16
CA ALA A 230 21.39 19.15 -11.98
C ALA A 230 21.25 20.23 -10.88
N LYS A 231 20.05 20.74 -10.63
CA LYS A 231 19.77 21.70 -9.55
C LYS A 231 19.86 21.12 -8.14
N TRP A 232 19.89 19.79 -8.01
CA TRP A 232 20.02 19.12 -6.71
C TRP A 232 21.38 19.38 -6.04
N GLU A 233 22.41 19.76 -6.79
CA GLU A 233 23.78 19.92 -6.24
C GLU A 233 23.80 20.85 -5.03
N LYS A 234 23.13 21.99 -5.10
CA LYS A 234 23.05 22.94 -3.98
C LYS A 234 22.38 22.33 -2.73
N GLY A 235 21.40 21.44 -2.91
CA GLY A 235 20.82 20.70 -1.80
C GLY A 235 21.76 19.64 -1.25
N PHE A 236 22.55 18.98 -2.09
CA PHE A 236 23.61 18.06 -1.64
C PHE A 236 24.72 18.78 -0.87
N GLU A 237 25.09 20.01 -1.25
CA GLU A 237 26.00 20.87 -0.46
C GLU A 237 25.45 21.10 0.95
N THR A 238 24.18 21.47 1.06
CA THR A 238 23.51 21.64 2.37
C THR A 238 23.56 20.35 3.19
N LEU A 239 23.35 19.19 2.57
CA LEU A 239 23.40 17.89 3.26
C LEU A 239 24.83 17.52 3.69
N ARG A 240 25.85 17.80 2.87
CA ARG A 240 27.27 17.59 3.25
C ARG A 240 27.67 18.46 4.43
N GLU A 241 27.29 19.76 4.44
CA GLU A 241 27.51 20.64 5.59
C GLU A 241 26.81 20.10 6.85
N LEU A 242 25.64 19.50 6.70
CA LEU A 242 24.86 18.92 7.81
C LEU A 242 25.56 17.70 8.44
N ASN A 243 26.43 16.98 7.71
CA ASN A 243 27.10 15.76 8.18
C ASN A 243 27.82 15.95 9.53
N LYS A 244 28.42 17.12 9.77
CA LYS A 244 29.15 17.46 11.01
C LYS A 244 28.23 17.58 12.22
N PHE A 245 26.92 17.66 12.02
CA PHE A 245 25.92 17.93 13.04
C PHE A 245 24.91 16.79 13.21
N THR A 246 24.86 15.82 12.27
CA THR A 246 24.01 14.63 12.41
C THR A 246 24.58 13.65 13.44
N TYR A 247 23.80 12.68 13.85
CA TYR A 247 24.25 11.61 14.74
C TYR A 247 25.52 10.96 14.21
N GLY A 248 26.49 10.76 15.11
CA GLY A 248 27.82 10.27 14.75
C GLY A 248 28.78 11.35 14.20
N GLN A 249 28.30 12.51 13.76
CA GLN A 249 29.07 13.68 13.28
C GLN A 249 30.12 13.39 12.20
N ASN A 250 29.89 12.34 11.41
CA ASN A 250 30.85 11.82 10.43
C ASN A 250 30.22 11.42 9.11
N GLY A 251 28.95 11.82 8.84
CA GLY A 251 28.21 11.41 7.64
C GLY A 251 27.81 9.95 7.63
N THR A 252 27.69 9.34 8.81
CA THR A 252 27.10 8.01 8.98
C THR A 252 25.60 8.13 9.19
N TYR A 253 24.83 7.22 8.61
CA TYR A 253 23.37 7.27 8.60
C TYR A 253 22.74 5.96 9.03
N PRO A 254 21.60 5.97 9.75
CA PRO A 254 20.80 4.79 9.99
C PRO A 254 20.46 4.09 8.67
N VAL A 255 20.52 2.77 8.66
CA VAL A 255 20.36 2.00 7.42
C VAL A 255 18.92 2.00 6.88
N ASN A 256 17.92 2.22 7.75
CA ASN A 256 16.49 2.21 7.39
C ASN A 256 15.64 2.98 8.41
N ASN A 257 14.33 3.07 8.14
CA ASN A 257 13.35 3.73 9.01
C ASN A 257 13.37 3.18 10.45
N ALA A 258 13.46 1.85 10.61
CA ALA A 258 13.46 1.21 11.92
C ALA A 258 14.69 1.60 12.76
N ALA A 259 15.85 1.74 12.11
CA ALA A 259 17.07 2.19 12.80
C ALA A 259 16.97 3.66 13.29
N THR A 260 16.27 4.51 12.54
CA THR A 260 15.97 5.88 13.00
C THR A 260 15.06 5.88 14.23
N LEU A 261 14.00 5.04 14.22
CA LEU A 261 13.11 4.87 15.36
C LEU A 261 13.86 4.31 16.59
N ASP A 262 14.77 3.38 16.40
CA ASP A 262 15.59 2.82 17.47
C ASP A 262 16.47 3.89 18.16
N LEU A 263 17.13 4.75 17.38
CA LEU A 263 17.93 5.86 17.93
C LEU A 263 17.06 6.84 18.74
N LEU A 264 15.86 7.17 18.25
CA LEU A 264 14.90 8.01 18.97
C LEU A 264 14.43 7.35 20.27
N SER A 265 14.06 6.06 20.21
CA SER A 265 13.57 5.32 21.39
C SER A 265 14.59 5.20 22.49
N LYS A 266 15.87 5.10 22.15
CA LYS A 266 17.01 5.03 23.07
C LYS A 266 17.49 6.44 23.55
N GLY A 267 16.91 7.51 23.04
CA GLY A 267 17.32 8.89 23.38
C GLY A 267 18.73 9.27 22.88
N LEU A 268 19.26 8.52 21.91
CA LEU A 268 20.56 8.82 21.30
C LEU A 268 20.47 10.04 20.39
N VAL A 269 19.31 10.25 19.78
CA VAL A 269 18.94 11.46 19.05
C VAL A 269 17.65 12.06 19.62
N ASP A 270 17.48 13.35 19.45
CA ASP A 270 16.28 14.06 19.91
C ASP A 270 15.30 14.36 18.79
N MET A 271 15.73 14.30 17.53
CA MET A 271 14.85 14.49 16.37
C MET A 271 15.23 13.60 15.17
N GLY A 272 14.22 13.28 14.37
CA GLY A 272 14.38 12.61 13.08
C GLY A 272 13.06 12.51 12.29
N PRO A 273 13.13 12.41 10.95
CA PRO A 273 11.96 12.16 10.12
C PRO A 273 11.49 10.72 10.28
N VAL A 274 10.18 10.51 10.46
CA VAL A 274 9.56 9.21 10.66
C VAL A 274 8.24 9.13 9.90
N TRP A 275 7.83 7.93 9.50
CA TRP A 275 6.48 7.72 8.99
C TRP A 275 5.45 7.78 10.11
N SER A 276 4.32 8.46 9.86
CA SER A 276 3.23 8.65 10.81
C SER A 276 2.67 7.34 11.36
N ASP A 277 2.51 6.35 10.50
CA ASP A 277 2.01 5.02 10.83
C ASP A 277 3.04 4.19 11.63
N GLN A 278 4.34 4.32 11.35
CA GLN A 278 5.38 3.61 12.10
C GLN A 278 5.53 4.14 13.53
N ILE A 279 5.59 5.46 13.69
CA ILE A 279 5.69 6.06 15.03
C ILE A 279 4.42 5.81 15.85
N ALA A 280 3.23 5.90 15.23
CA ALA A 280 1.97 5.60 15.89
C ALA A 280 1.89 4.15 16.36
N SER A 281 2.29 3.20 15.49
CA SER A 281 2.38 1.76 15.85
C SER A 281 3.35 1.53 17.02
N ALA A 282 4.53 2.16 17.00
CA ALA A 282 5.54 2.01 18.04
C ALA A 282 5.08 2.59 19.39
N LEU A 283 4.39 3.74 19.39
CA LEU A 283 3.78 4.34 20.58
C LEU A 283 2.67 3.45 21.15
N LYS A 284 1.80 2.91 20.29
CA LYS A 284 0.72 2.01 20.69
C LYS A 284 1.24 0.70 21.27
N ALA A 285 2.29 0.15 20.68
CA ALA A 285 2.94 -1.07 21.17
C ALA A 285 3.80 -0.85 22.43
N GLY A 286 3.99 0.40 22.87
CA GLY A 286 4.85 0.73 24.02
C GLY A 286 6.35 0.57 23.76
N THR A 287 6.77 0.40 22.49
CA THR A 287 8.17 0.29 22.08
C THR A 287 8.84 1.67 21.86
N MET A 288 8.03 2.73 21.81
CA MET A 288 8.49 4.12 21.74
C MET A 288 8.10 4.85 23.04
N PRO A 289 9.04 5.59 23.68
CA PRO A 289 8.71 6.39 24.86
C PRO A 289 7.62 7.41 24.59
N LYS A 290 6.70 7.62 25.56
CA LYS A 290 5.57 8.56 25.44
C LYS A 290 5.99 10.03 25.27
N ASP A 291 7.24 10.35 25.64
CA ASP A 291 7.83 11.67 25.46
C ASP A 291 8.25 11.97 24.02
N ILE A 292 8.34 10.96 23.18
CA ILE A 292 8.52 11.17 21.73
C ILE A 292 7.19 11.62 21.15
N LYS A 293 7.19 12.82 20.61
CA LYS A 293 6.05 13.49 19.97
C LYS A 293 6.35 13.71 18.50
N THR A 294 5.35 14.11 17.75
CA THR A 294 5.48 14.41 16.32
C THR A 294 4.94 15.80 16.01
N THR A 295 5.49 16.41 14.97
CA THR A 295 5.02 17.66 14.38
C THR A 295 5.21 17.62 12.86
N THR A 296 4.45 18.42 12.14
CA THR A 296 4.71 18.70 10.74
C THR A 296 5.74 19.80 10.60
N ILE A 297 6.44 19.82 9.46
CA ILE A 297 7.22 20.98 9.01
C ILE A 297 6.63 21.56 7.73
N SER A 298 6.97 22.79 7.44
CA SER A 298 6.56 23.51 6.23
C SER A 298 7.76 24.15 5.53
N ASN A 299 7.52 24.69 4.33
CA ASN A 299 8.49 25.47 3.55
C ASN A 299 9.83 24.75 3.25
N PRO A 300 9.78 23.61 2.53
CA PRO A 300 8.63 22.81 2.16
C PRO A 300 8.26 21.74 3.21
N SER A 301 7.05 21.18 3.13
CA SER A 301 6.65 20.06 3.98
C SER A 301 7.39 18.78 3.59
N PHE A 302 7.45 17.80 4.50
CA PHE A 302 7.83 16.44 4.11
C PHE A 302 6.80 15.81 3.16
N THR A 303 7.18 14.70 2.52
CA THR A 303 6.31 14.00 1.60
C THR A 303 5.37 13.03 2.31
N GLY A 304 4.27 12.71 1.65
CA GLY A 304 3.29 11.72 2.07
C GLY A 304 2.41 11.29 0.90
N GLY A 305 1.49 10.41 1.15
CA GLY A 305 0.52 9.98 0.16
C GLY A 305 0.00 8.57 0.36
N PRO A 306 -0.83 8.10 -0.57
CA PRO A 306 -1.39 6.76 -0.51
C PRO A 306 -0.36 5.69 -0.84
N ALA A 307 -0.51 4.53 -0.19
CA ALA A 307 0.04 3.27 -0.64
C ALA A 307 -0.98 2.57 -1.56
N PHE A 308 -0.48 1.78 -2.50
CA PHE A 308 -1.30 1.22 -3.57
C PHE A 308 -1.20 -0.30 -3.62
N LEU A 309 -2.34 -0.95 -3.81
CA LEU A 309 -2.41 -2.36 -4.18
C LEU A 309 -2.41 -2.51 -5.70
N GLY A 310 -1.66 -3.46 -6.21
CA GLY A 310 -1.62 -3.80 -7.63
C GLY A 310 -2.10 -5.22 -7.89
N ILE A 311 -2.96 -5.40 -8.89
CA ILE A 311 -3.33 -6.73 -9.39
C ILE A 311 -2.65 -6.91 -10.76
N PRO A 312 -1.68 -7.83 -10.93
CA PRO A 312 -1.05 -8.06 -12.22
C PRO A 312 -2.07 -8.47 -13.29
N ASN A 313 -1.92 -7.94 -14.51
CA ASN A 313 -2.85 -8.21 -15.64
C ASN A 313 -3.00 -9.69 -15.97
N ASN A 314 -1.97 -10.49 -15.73
CA ASN A 314 -1.88 -11.92 -16.04
C ASN A 314 -1.97 -12.81 -14.78
N SER A 315 -2.44 -12.27 -13.65
CA SER A 315 -2.79 -13.08 -12.48
C SER A 315 -3.89 -14.08 -12.85
N PRO A 316 -3.73 -15.38 -12.58
CA PRO A 316 -4.77 -16.39 -12.78
C PRO A 316 -5.93 -16.23 -11.78
N ASN A 317 -5.66 -15.70 -10.59
CA ASN A 317 -6.63 -15.56 -9.50
C ASN A 317 -7.20 -14.13 -9.39
N ARG A 318 -7.27 -13.39 -10.52
CA ARG A 318 -7.71 -11.99 -10.54
C ARG A 318 -9.08 -11.77 -9.89
N ASN A 319 -10.02 -12.69 -10.06
CA ASN A 319 -11.35 -12.56 -9.47
C ASN A 319 -11.29 -12.63 -7.94
N ALA A 320 -10.51 -13.53 -7.38
CA ALA A 320 -10.27 -13.63 -5.94
C ALA A 320 -9.53 -12.38 -5.42
N ALA A 321 -8.48 -11.93 -6.13
CA ALA A 321 -7.77 -10.70 -5.81
C ALA A 321 -8.69 -9.48 -5.74
N ARG A 322 -9.66 -9.36 -6.65
CA ARG A 322 -10.67 -8.28 -6.64
C ARG A 322 -11.53 -8.28 -5.38
N VAL A 323 -11.90 -9.45 -4.87
CA VAL A 323 -12.69 -9.55 -3.63
C VAL A 323 -11.91 -8.96 -2.45
N LEU A 324 -10.65 -9.36 -2.28
CA LEU A 324 -9.77 -8.83 -1.23
C LEU A 324 -9.58 -7.32 -1.37
N VAL A 325 -9.21 -6.85 -2.57
CA VAL A 325 -8.95 -5.42 -2.83
C VAL A 325 -10.22 -4.57 -2.62
N ASN A 326 -11.38 -5.06 -3.07
CA ASN A 326 -12.64 -4.34 -2.83
C ASN A 326 -12.99 -4.29 -1.35
N TRP A 327 -12.78 -5.39 -0.61
CA TRP A 327 -13.06 -5.43 0.82
C TRP A 327 -12.19 -4.46 1.60
N VAL A 328 -10.89 -4.38 1.27
CA VAL A 328 -9.95 -3.43 1.94
C VAL A 328 -10.39 -1.97 1.78
N LEU A 329 -11.14 -1.64 0.73
CA LEU A 329 -11.72 -0.31 0.52
C LEU A 329 -13.06 -0.09 1.25
N SER A 330 -13.60 -1.10 1.93
CA SER A 330 -14.85 -0.95 2.69
C SER A 330 -14.64 -0.09 3.95
N PRO A 331 -15.69 0.61 4.45
CA PRO A 331 -15.60 1.33 5.72
C PRO A 331 -15.10 0.45 6.87
N ALA A 332 -15.52 -0.81 6.94
CA ALA A 332 -15.07 -1.74 7.97
C ALA A 332 -13.54 -1.96 7.95
N ALA A 333 -12.96 -2.24 6.78
CA ALA A 333 -11.52 -2.40 6.64
C ALA A 333 -10.76 -1.08 6.86
N GLN A 334 -11.32 0.05 6.43
CA GLN A 334 -10.72 1.35 6.63
C GLN A 334 -10.70 1.77 8.12
N ASN A 335 -11.72 1.41 8.89
CA ASN A 335 -11.71 1.56 10.35
C ASN A 335 -10.56 0.75 10.98
N ILE A 336 -10.32 -0.48 10.52
CA ILE A 336 -9.20 -1.31 10.98
C ILE A 336 -7.84 -0.67 10.66
N ILE A 337 -7.68 -0.09 9.47
CA ILE A 337 -6.45 0.62 9.07
C ILE A 337 -6.17 1.78 10.03
N VAL A 338 -7.21 2.52 10.42
CA VAL A 338 -7.09 3.70 11.28
C VAL A 338 -6.88 3.32 12.74
N THR A 339 -7.71 2.43 13.29
CA THR A 339 -7.73 2.12 14.73
C THR A 339 -6.92 0.87 15.11
N GLY A 340 -6.50 0.07 14.12
CA GLY A 340 -5.77 -1.18 14.29
C GLY A 340 -4.31 -0.99 14.72
N VAL A 341 -3.50 -1.99 14.46
CA VAL A 341 -2.08 -2.04 14.87
C VAL A 341 -1.23 -0.98 14.16
N MET A 342 -1.66 -0.52 12.99
CA MET A 342 -0.90 0.41 12.15
C MET A 342 -1.17 1.88 12.47
N ASN A 343 -2.38 2.26 12.87
CA ASN A 343 -2.80 3.66 12.99
C ASN A 343 -2.51 4.47 11.69
N GLY A 344 -2.88 3.88 10.55
CA GLY A 344 -2.70 4.50 9.24
C GLY A 344 -3.77 5.55 8.94
N LEU A 345 -3.62 6.24 7.81
CA LEU A 345 -4.65 7.15 7.31
C LEU A 345 -5.56 6.42 6.30
N PRO A 346 -6.87 6.66 6.33
CA PRO A 346 -7.83 6.05 5.40
C PRO A 346 -7.70 6.68 4.00
N VAL A 347 -8.22 5.98 2.98
CA VAL A 347 -8.34 6.54 1.61
C VAL A 347 -9.77 6.85 1.22
N ILE A 348 -10.71 6.70 2.14
CA ILE A 348 -12.11 7.08 1.96
C ILE A 348 -12.43 8.30 2.84
N PRO A 349 -13.53 9.05 2.56
CA PRO A 349 -13.96 10.16 3.38
C PRO A 349 -14.17 9.76 4.84
N VAL A 350 -13.80 10.65 5.74
CA VAL A 350 -13.87 10.43 7.20
C VAL A 350 -15.30 10.19 7.69
N GLU A 351 -16.28 10.74 7.00
CA GLU A 351 -17.72 10.60 7.27
C GLU A 351 -18.23 9.16 7.07
N LEU A 352 -17.47 8.33 6.36
CA LEU A 352 -17.77 6.90 6.16
C LEU A 352 -17.16 6.00 7.22
N LEU A 353 -16.38 6.56 8.15
CA LEU A 353 -15.73 5.83 9.23
C LEU A 353 -16.60 5.85 10.50
N ASP A 354 -16.32 4.91 11.39
CA ASP A 354 -16.88 4.94 12.74
C ASP A 354 -16.40 6.19 13.51
N PRO A 355 -17.22 6.77 14.42
CA PRO A 355 -16.85 7.98 15.15
C PRO A 355 -15.50 7.91 15.87
N THR A 356 -15.14 6.75 16.41
CA THR A 356 -13.84 6.54 17.07
C THR A 356 -12.68 6.60 16.08
N ALA A 357 -12.82 5.99 14.91
CA ALA A 357 -11.81 6.05 13.86
C ALA A 357 -11.69 7.48 13.30
N ALA A 358 -12.82 8.12 13.02
CA ALA A 358 -12.85 9.51 12.56
C ALA A 358 -12.14 10.47 13.52
N ALA A 359 -12.40 10.36 14.82
CA ALA A 359 -11.78 11.19 15.85
C ALA A 359 -10.26 10.98 15.99
N SER A 360 -9.74 9.82 15.61
CA SER A 360 -8.30 9.48 15.76
C SER A 360 -7.40 10.04 14.64
N ILE A 361 -7.97 10.44 13.50
CA ILE A 361 -7.21 10.86 12.31
C ILE A 361 -6.74 12.33 12.44
N GLY A 362 -7.50 13.17 13.16
CA GLY A 362 -7.28 14.62 13.17
C GLY A 362 -7.60 15.26 11.81
N ALA A 363 -7.13 16.48 11.61
CA ALA A 363 -7.42 17.28 10.41
C ALA A 363 -6.40 17.04 9.28
N VAL A 364 -6.20 15.78 8.87
CA VAL A 364 -5.26 15.45 7.77
C VAL A 364 -6.03 15.20 6.48
N ASP A 365 -5.86 16.08 5.50
CA ASP A 365 -6.34 15.87 4.13
C ASP A 365 -5.27 15.17 3.29
N ILE A 366 -5.45 13.88 3.04
CA ILE A 366 -4.49 13.06 2.28
C ILE A 366 -4.41 13.45 0.79
N THR A 367 -5.39 14.19 0.27
CA THR A 367 -5.38 14.65 -1.13
C THR A 367 -4.42 15.81 -1.37
N THR A 368 -4.03 16.50 -0.30
CA THR A 368 -3.11 17.65 -0.32
C THR A 368 -1.67 17.29 0.07
N LEU A 369 -1.41 16.03 0.43
CA LEU A 369 -0.06 15.60 0.79
C LEU A 369 0.91 15.77 -0.37
N ARG A 370 2.09 16.28 -0.07
CA ARG A 370 3.15 16.49 -1.06
C ARG A 370 3.73 15.14 -1.50
N PRO A 371 3.62 14.76 -2.80
CA PRO A 371 4.09 13.46 -3.27
C PRO A 371 5.63 13.38 -3.36
N GLY A 372 6.15 12.15 -3.29
CA GLY A 372 7.53 11.86 -3.65
C GLY A 372 7.77 11.99 -5.16
N TYR A 373 9.04 12.08 -5.56
CA TYR A 373 9.43 12.10 -6.96
C TYR A 373 8.99 10.84 -7.72
N LEU A 374 8.81 10.96 -9.03
CA LEU A 374 8.61 9.82 -9.92
C LEU A 374 9.73 8.78 -9.71
N ASN A 375 9.40 7.49 -9.77
CA ASN A 375 10.33 6.40 -9.44
C ASN A 375 11.71 6.49 -10.12
N SER A 376 11.78 6.91 -11.40
CA SER A 376 13.06 7.12 -12.08
C SER A 376 13.88 8.24 -11.45
N ASN A 377 13.27 9.40 -11.20
CA ASN A 377 13.91 10.52 -10.51
C ASN A 377 14.29 10.15 -9.07
N ALA A 378 13.43 9.38 -8.38
CA ALA A 378 13.69 8.89 -7.04
C ALA A 378 14.87 7.91 -6.99
N THR A 379 15.02 7.04 -7.98
CA THR A 379 16.18 6.14 -8.14
C THR A 379 17.46 6.94 -8.34
N ASP A 380 17.41 7.94 -9.24
CA ASP A 380 18.54 8.83 -9.50
C ASP A 380 18.95 9.61 -8.23
N LEU A 381 17.97 10.11 -7.46
CA LEU A 381 18.23 10.80 -6.21
C LEU A 381 18.97 9.90 -5.22
N ARG A 382 18.51 8.64 -5.03
CA ARG A 382 19.16 7.68 -4.12
C ARG A 382 20.61 7.44 -4.51
N SER A 383 20.85 7.20 -5.81
CA SER A 383 22.20 6.97 -6.35
C SER A 383 23.10 8.21 -6.21
N ALA A 384 22.57 9.40 -6.52
CA ALA A 384 23.30 10.66 -6.41
C ALA A 384 23.63 10.99 -4.93
N TRP A 385 22.68 10.80 -4.03
CA TRP A 385 22.91 11.00 -2.60
C TRP A 385 24.01 10.06 -2.08
N ALA A 386 23.92 8.76 -2.42
CA ALA A 386 24.90 7.77 -1.95
C ALA A 386 26.34 8.09 -2.40
N SER A 387 26.51 8.68 -3.59
CA SER A 387 27.82 9.04 -4.11
C SER A 387 28.32 10.42 -3.65
N LYS A 388 27.42 11.33 -3.27
CA LYS A 388 27.76 12.74 -3.03
C LYS A 388 27.69 13.20 -1.60
N VAL A 389 26.98 12.50 -0.70
CA VAL A 389 26.70 12.99 0.66
C VAL A 389 27.45 12.21 1.74
N PRO A 390 27.37 10.87 1.85
CA PRO A 390 28.07 10.16 2.92
C PRO A 390 29.59 10.32 2.87
N GLY A 391 30.20 10.55 4.04
CA GLY A 391 31.65 10.62 4.17
C GLY A 391 32.34 11.80 3.45
N LYS A 392 31.56 12.82 3.07
CA LYS A 392 32.06 14.02 2.35
C LYS A 392 32.05 15.25 3.23
#